data_4e55365f1429972e4f5aa948a664a8ef
#
_entry.id   4e55365f1429972e4f5aa948a664a8ef
#
_cell.length_a   1.000
_cell.length_b   1.000
_cell.length_c   1.000
_cell.angle_alpha   90.00
_cell.angle_beta   90.00
_cell.angle_gamma   90.00
#
_symmetry.space_group_name_H-M   'P 1'
#
loop_
_entity.id
_entity.type
_entity.pdbx_description
1 polymer ?
#
loop_
_entity_poly.entity_id
_entity_poly.type
_entity_poly.pdbx_seq_one_letter_code
_entity_poly.pdbx_strand_id
1 'polypeptide(L)'
;MTRSPRRAGRLLLAAAIGLLGSIAVAAPASAHNYLVSTTPAEDSTVTEQPGTLMLTTNDDLLVLGTDGSAAALRVVGPDGLFYGDGCVTVRGPEASMPLELGAAGSYDVTWQVVSTDGHPVSGQYSFDWQPGADATLAEGSESVPDCNGTVDVSNQSATTSDESESASAADPALLGDVLWIGGALVAVVAAVGVTLLVLRRRQG
;
A
#
# COMPACT_ATOMS: atom_id res chain seq x y z
N MET A 1 -33.07 -13.10 -50.25
CA MET A 1 -32.81 -13.66 -48.91
C MET A 1 -33.03 -12.54 -47.88
N THR A 2 -34.24 -12.38 -47.38
CA THR A 2 -34.61 -11.32 -46.41
C THR A 2 -34.31 -11.81 -44.98
N ARG A 3 -33.26 -11.26 -44.41
CA ARG A 3 -32.93 -11.54 -42.99
C ARG A 3 -34.02 -10.94 -42.09
N SER A 4 -34.73 -11.79 -41.36
CA SER A 4 -35.82 -11.38 -40.47
C SER A 4 -35.33 -10.33 -39.45
N PRO A 5 -35.96 -9.14 -39.35
CA PRO A 5 -35.56 -8.04 -38.46
C PRO A 5 -35.62 -8.42 -36.98
N ARG A 6 -36.39 -9.44 -36.63
CA ARG A 6 -36.49 -9.98 -35.23
C ARG A 6 -35.21 -10.66 -34.77
N ARG A 7 -34.37 -11.21 -35.67
CA ARG A 7 -33.09 -11.84 -35.34
C ARG A 7 -32.03 -10.80 -35.04
N ALA A 8 -32.00 -9.67 -35.77
CA ALA A 8 -31.05 -8.58 -35.51
C ALA A 8 -31.30 -7.90 -34.16
N GLY A 9 -32.55 -7.67 -33.77
CA GLY A 9 -32.89 -7.10 -32.47
C GLY A 9 -32.48 -7.99 -31.26
N ARG A 10 -32.64 -9.32 -31.42
CA ARG A 10 -32.22 -10.27 -30.38
C ARG A 10 -30.71 -10.32 -30.17
N LEU A 11 -29.94 -10.22 -31.25
CA LEU A 11 -28.49 -10.20 -31.21
C LEU A 11 -27.95 -8.91 -30.54
N LEU A 12 -28.57 -7.77 -30.82
CA LEU A 12 -28.21 -6.49 -30.21
C LEU A 12 -28.55 -6.47 -28.71
N LEU A 13 -29.67 -7.02 -28.33
CA LEU A 13 -30.05 -7.14 -26.90
C LEU A 13 -29.09 -8.07 -26.15
N ALA A 14 -28.72 -9.20 -26.75
CA ALA A 14 -27.76 -10.13 -26.16
C ALA A 14 -26.37 -9.50 -26.03
N ALA A 15 -25.92 -8.72 -27.01
CA ALA A 15 -24.65 -7.99 -26.96
C ALA A 15 -24.66 -6.89 -25.88
N ALA A 16 -25.77 -6.17 -25.71
CA ALA A 16 -25.93 -5.15 -24.68
C ALA A 16 -25.92 -5.76 -23.27
N ILE A 17 -26.60 -6.90 -23.06
CA ILE A 17 -26.64 -7.62 -21.79
C ILE A 17 -25.24 -8.20 -21.49
N GLY A 18 -24.53 -8.71 -22.49
CA GLY A 18 -23.15 -9.20 -22.33
C GLY A 18 -22.17 -8.10 -21.92
N LEU A 19 -22.30 -6.91 -22.51
CA LEU A 19 -21.46 -5.76 -22.18
C LEU A 19 -21.75 -5.21 -20.76
N LEU A 20 -23.02 -5.12 -20.37
CA LEU A 20 -23.41 -4.75 -19.02
C LEU A 20 -22.96 -5.80 -17.96
N GLY A 21 -23.01 -7.08 -18.32
CA GLY A 21 -22.54 -8.17 -17.45
C GLY A 21 -21.02 -8.13 -17.22
N SER A 22 -20.25 -7.68 -18.20
CA SER A 22 -18.78 -7.56 -18.09
C SER A 22 -18.36 -6.46 -17.12
N ILE A 23 -19.15 -5.38 -16.99
CA ILE A 23 -18.86 -4.26 -16.08
C ILE A 23 -19.19 -4.63 -14.63
N ALA A 24 -20.16 -5.52 -14.40
CA ALA A 24 -20.60 -5.92 -13.05
C ALA A 24 -19.62 -6.86 -12.33
N VAL A 25 -18.61 -7.42 -13.02
CA VAL A 25 -17.64 -8.39 -12.47
C VAL A 25 -16.27 -7.75 -12.24
N ALA A 26 -16.11 -6.45 -12.45
CA ALA A 26 -14.86 -5.76 -12.12
C ALA A 26 -14.71 -5.69 -10.58
N ALA A 27 -14.00 -6.67 -10.02
CA ALA A 27 -13.54 -6.58 -8.63
C ALA A 27 -12.55 -5.40 -8.50
N PRO A 28 -12.58 -4.66 -7.40
CA PRO A 28 -11.57 -3.64 -7.16
C PRO A 28 -10.19 -4.32 -7.18
N ALA A 29 -9.31 -3.88 -8.05
CA ALA A 29 -7.91 -4.26 -8.02
C ALA A 29 -7.26 -3.48 -6.87
N SER A 30 -6.89 -4.15 -5.78
CA SER A 30 -6.05 -3.56 -4.74
C SER A 30 -4.60 -3.62 -5.25
N ALA A 31 -4.05 -2.47 -5.59
CA ALA A 31 -2.66 -2.34 -6.04
C ALA A 31 -1.71 -2.00 -4.88
N HIS A 32 -2.23 -1.76 -3.68
CA HIS A 32 -1.43 -1.39 -2.50
C HIS A 32 -1.04 -2.64 -1.72
N ASN A 33 0.22 -2.69 -1.31
CA ASN A 33 0.68 -3.71 -0.40
C ASN A 33 0.03 -3.53 0.99
N TYR A 34 -0.12 -4.64 1.70
CA TYR A 34 -0.47 -4.68 3.11
C TYR A 34 0.43 -5.67 3.83
N LEU A 35 0.61 -5.45 5.14
CA LEU A 35 1.41 -6.33 5.98
C LEU A 35 0.71 -7.67 6.17
N VAL A 36 1.44 -8.77 5.92
CA VAL A 36 0.96 -10.15 6.09
C VAL A 36 1.48 -10.75 7.39
N SER A 37 2.76 -10.53 7.69
CA SER A 37 3.40 -11.08 8.89
C SER A 37 4.64 -10.30 9.29
N THR A 38 5.02 -10.45 10.56
CA THR A 38 6.23 -9.88 11.13
C THR A 38 7.01 -10.93 11.92
N THR A 39 8.31 -10.75 12.04
CA THR A 39 9.19 -11.49 12.94
C THR A 39 10.07 -10.46 13.67
N PRO A 40 9.96 -10.30 15.00
CA PRO A 40 9.00 -10.91 15.90
C PRO A 40 7.54 -10.59 15.51
N ALA A 41 6.60 -11.51 15.84
CA ALA A 41 5.19 -11.30 15.52
C ALA A 41 4.57 -10.22 16.44
N GLU A 42 3.59 -9.49 15.93
CA GLU A 42 2.81 -8.52 16.71
C GLU A 42 2.20 -9.20 17.95
N ASP A 43 2.23 -8.51 19.08
CA ASP A 43 1.74 -8.95 20.39
C ASP A 43 2.38 -10.26 20.91
N SER A 44 3.47 -10.72 20.30
CA SER A 44 4.17 -11.92 20.76
C SER A 44 5.14 -11.64 21.92
N THR A 45 5.46 -12.69 22.67
CA THR A 45 6.55 -12.68 23.66
C THR A 45 7.75 -13.43 23.10
N VAL A 46 8.89 -12.78 23.04
CA VAL A 46 10.18 -13.31 22.58
C VAL A 46 11.08 -13.56 23.78
N THR A 47 11.71 -14.73 23.83
CA THR A 47 12.60 -15.13 24.95
C THR A 47 14.04 -15.39 24.52
N GLU A 48 14.29 -15.48 23.21
CA GLU A 48 15.61 -15.61 22.60
C GLU A 48 15.85 -14.43 21.67
N GLN A 49 17.11 -14.00 21.50
CA GLN A 49 17.45 -12.92 20.60
C GLN A 49 16.90 -13.20 19.18
N PRO A 50 16.13 -12.28 18.60
CA PRO A 50 15.52 -12.50 17.29
C PRO A 50 16.54 -12.55 16.15
N GLY A 51 17.69 -11.89 16.31
CA GLY A 51 18.73 -11.77 15.31
C GLY A 51 18.31 -10.95 14.07
N THR A 52 17.03 -10.93 13.75
CA THR A 52 16.49 -10.21 12.58
C THR A 52 15.07 -9.73 12.85
N LEU A 53 14.80 -8.48 12.49
CA LEU A 53 13.46 -7.97 12.27
C LEU A 53 13.09 -8.22 10.81
N MET A 54 11.92 -8.81 10.55
CA MET A 54 11.44 -9.04 9.20
C MET A 54 9.94 -8.73 9.08
N LEU A 55 9.59 -8.04 8.02
CA LEU A 55 8.20 -7.80 7.60
C LEU A 55 7.97 -8.46 6.26
N THR A 56 6.83 -9.10 6.10
CA THR A 56 6.39 -9.70 4.83
C THR A 56 5.08 -9.06 4.40
N THR A 57 5.03 -8.56 3.18
CA THR A 57 3.83 -8.00 2.55
C THR A 57 3.20 -9.00 1.58
N ASN A 58 1.99 -8.71 1.12
CA ASN A 58 1.24 -9.56 0.18
C ASN A 58 1.81 -9.58 -1.24
N ASP A 59 2.65 -8.61 -1.60
CA ASP A 59 3.23 -8.47 -2.93
C ASP A 59 4.64 -7.86 -2.82
N ASP A 60 5.40 -7.88 -3.90
CA ASP A 60 6.77 -7.37 -3.96
C ASP A 60 6.85 -5.89 -3.58
N LEU A 61 7.96 -5.54 -2.95
CA LEU A 61 8.30 -4.19 -2.56
C LEU A 61 9.18 -3.53 -3.62
N LEU A 62 9.08 -2.21 -3.73
CA LEU A 62 9.92 -1.42 -4.61
C LEU A 62 11.33 -1.33 -4.03
N VAL A 63 12.33 -1.68 -4.82
CA VAL A 63 13.75 -1.53 -4.47
C VAL A 63 14.28 -0.30 -5.20
N LEU A 64 14.68 0.72 -4.44
CA LEU A 64 15.32 1.91 -4.98
C LEU A 64 16.81 1.90 -4.56
N GLY A 65 17.70 1.93 -5.54
CA GLY A 65 19.14 1.88 -5.28
C GLY A 65 19.65 0.52 -4.77
N THR A 66 20.86 0.51 -4.24
CA THR A 66 21.52 -0.67 -3.65
C THR A 66 21.47 -0.70 -2.13
N ASP A 67 20.93 0.35 -1.52
CA ASP A 67 20.96 0.64 -0.08
C ASP A 67 19.59 0.44 0.63
N GLY A 68 18.59 -0.11 -0.09
CA GLY A 68 17.27 -0.35 0.48
C GLY A 68 16.48 0.92 0.84
N SER A 69 16.82 2.08 0.27
CA SER A 69 16.29 3.40 0.62
C SER A 69 14.76 3.56 0.48
N ALA A 70 14.06 2.58 -0.11
CA ALA A 70 12.60 2.55 -0.20
C ALA A 70 11.91 1.93 1.05
N ALA A 71 12.69 1.49 2.05
CA ALA A 71 12.17 0.88 3.26
C ALA A 71 12.87 1.48 4.49
N ALA A 72 12.10 1.69 5.56
CA ALA A 72 12.60 2.14 6.84
C ALA A 72 12.00 1.28 7.96
N LEU A 73 12.84 0.76 8.82
CA LEU A 73 12.46 0.00 10.03
C LEU A 73 13.08 0.69 11.23
N ARG A 74 12.28 0.93 12.25
CA ARG A 74 12.72 1.55 13.50
C ARG A 74 12.17 0.75 14.66
N VAL A 75 13.03 0.44 15.61
CA VAL A 75 12.68 -0.28 16.84
C VAL A 75 13.08 0.58 18.03
N VAL A 76 12.15 0.79 18.96
CA VAL A 76 12.35 1.54 20.19
C VAL A 76 12.08 0.60 21.36
N GLY A 77 13.03 0.50 22.30
CA GLY A 77 12.91 -0.31 23.50
C GLY A 77 12.21 0.40 24.65
N PRO A 78 11.99 -0.32 25.76
CA PRO A 78 11.33 0.22 26.97
C PRO A 78 12.13 1.34 27.65
N ASP A 79 13.42 1.43 27.37
CA ASP A 79 14.34 2.46 27.84
C ASP A 79 14.35 3.74 26.96
N GLY A 80 13.57 3.73 25.86
CA GLY A 80 13.50 4.81 24.90
C GLY A 80 14.67 4.86 23.91
N LEU A 81 15.55 3.85 23.94
CA LEU A 81 16.68 3.74 23.01
C LEU A 81 16.26 3.02 21.70
N PHE A 82 17.01 3.29 20.65
CA PHE A 82 16.81 2.64 19.35
C PHE A 82 17.64 1.37 19.25
N TYR A 83 17.06 0.34 18.60
CA TYR A 83 17.68 -0.97 18.41
C TYR A 83 17.69 -1.35 16.91
N GLY A 84 18.67 -2.18 16.53
CA GLY A 84 18.96 -2.50 15.14
C GLY A 84 20.05 -1.60 14.57
N ASP A 85 20.51 -1.89 13.35
CA ASP A 85 21.61 -1.18 12.68
C ASP A 85 21.17 -0.17 11.62
N GLY A 86 19.86 -0.08 11.36
CA GLY A 86 19.29 0.78 10.32
C GLY A 86 19.50 0.27 8.88
N CYS A 87 20.16 -0.88 8.71
CA CYS A 87 20.45 -1.46 7.39
C CYS A 87 19.30 -2.35 6.90
N VAL A 88 18.34 -1.75 6.22
CA VAL A 88 17.20 -2.49 5.69
C VAL A 88 17.55 -3.15 4.36
N THR A 89 17.29 -4.45 4.25
CA THR A 89 17.38 -5.22 3.02
C THR A 89 15.99 -5.58 2.54
N VAL A 90 15.70 -5.30 1.26
CA VAL A 90 14.42 -5.65 0.61
C VAL A 90 14.66 -6.77 -0.39
N ARG A 91 13.84 -7.84 -0.32
CA ARG A 91 13.88 -8.98 -1.25
C ARG A 91 12.46 -9.47 -1.55
N GLY A 92 11.96 -9.18 -2.74
CA GLY A 92 10.58 -9.49 -3.10
C GLY A 92 9.59 -8.83 -2.12
N PRO A 93 8.72 -9.58 -1.47
CA PRO A 93 7.75 -9.04 -0.51
C PRO A 93 8.32 -8.79 0.90
N GLU A 94 9.61 -9.04 1.13
CA GLU A 94 10.23 -9.00 2.45
C GLU A 94 11.13 -7.78 2.62
N ALA A 95 10.99 -7.11 3.78
CA ALA A 95 11.93 -6.11 4.28
C ALA A 95 12.50 -6.60 5.61
N SER A 96 13.82 -6.62 5.76
CA SER A 96 14.49 -7.14 6.95
C SER A 96 15.66 -6.27 7.39
N MET A 97 15.95 -6.30 8.71
CA MET A 97 17.03 -5.58 9.35
C MET A 97 17.61 -6.45 10.48
N PRO A 98 18.95 -6.51 10.68
CA PRO A 98 19.54 -7.10 11.87
C PRO A 98 18.97 -6.49 13.15
N LEU A 99 18.58 -7.31 14.13
CA LEU A 99 17.99 -6.85 15.38
C LEU A 99 18.49 -7.70 16.57
N GLU A 100 19.11 -7.02 17.51
CA GLU A 100 19.39 -7.54 18.85
C GLU A 100 18.79 -6.61 19.89
N LEU A 101 18.23 -7.18 20.97
CA LEU A 101 17.44 -6.48 21.96
C LEU A 101 18.22 -6.31 23.27
N GLY A 102 17.97 -5.22 23.98
CA GLY A 102 18.59 -4.87 25.25
C GLY A 102 17.69 -5.17 26.44
N ALA A 103 17.22 -4.12 27.12
CA ALA A 103 16.41 -4.24 28.34
C ALA A 103 15.11 -5.03 28.09
N ALA A 104 14.72 -5.86 29.07
CA ALA A 104 13.44 -6.57 29.02
C ALA A 104 12.26 -5.60 29.05
N GLY A 105 11.22 -5.87 28.27
CA GLY A 105 10.01 -5.06 28.21
C GLY A 105 9.41 -5.01 26.81
N SER A 106 8.49 -4.07 26.59
CA SER A 106 7.81 -3.88 25.31
C SER A 106 8.68 -3.09 24.33
N TYR A 107 8.72 -3.56 23.10
CA TYR A 107 9.42 -2.93 21.97
C TYR A 107 8.42 -2.47 20.93
N ASP A 108 8.52 -1.21 20.52
CA ASP A 108 7.68 -0.60 19.51
C ASP A 108 8.41 -0.58 18.16
N VAL A 109 7.78 -1.15 17.16
CA VAL A 109 8.27 -1.17 15.78
C VAL A 109 7.46 -0.21 14.94
N THR A 110 8.13 0.75 14.32
CA THR A 110 7.56 1.62 13.28
C THR A 110 8.20 1.26 11.95
N TRP A 111 7.40 1.09 10.93
CA TRP A 111 7.89 0.69 9.62
C TRP A 111 7.24 1.47 8.48
N GLN A 112 7.98 1.63 7.40
CA GLN A 112 7.51 2.15 6.13
C GLN A 112 8.19 1.40 5.00
N VAL A 113 7.42 1.01 4.00
CA VAL A 113 7.90 0.38 2.78
C VAL A 113 7.20 1.02 1.58
N VAL A 114 7.72 0.82 0.37
CA VAL A 114 7.08 1.32 -0.84
C VAL A 114 6.64 0.14 -1.70
N SER A 115 5.39 0.13 -2.11
CA SER A 115 4.84 -0.85 -3.05
C SER A 115 5.45 -0.68 -4.44
N THR A 116 5.39 -1.72 -5.27
CA THR A 116 5.85 -1.65 -6.68
C THR A 116 5.05 -0.66 -7.52
N ASP A 117 3.85 -0.26 -7.09
CA ASP A 117 3.05 0.81 -7.69
C ASP A 117 3.51 2.23 -7.29
N GLY A 118 4.56 2.33 -6.45
CA GLY A 118 5.16 3.59 -6.01
C GLY A 118 4.50 4.23 -4.78
N HIS A 119 3.47 3.61 -4.19
CA HIS A 119 2.81 4.17 -3.01
C HIS A 119 3.47 3.70 -1.72
N PRO A 120 3.76 4.61 -0.76
CA PRO A 120 4.27 4.23 0.55
C PRO A 120 3.16 3.59 1.39
N VAL A 121 3.53 2.53 2.10
CA VAL A 121 2.70 1.87 3.11
C VAL A 121 3.47 1.86 4.42
N SER A 122 2.82 2.20 5.52
CA SER A 122 3.46 2.29 6.83
C SER A 122 2.54 1.75 7.93
N GLY A 123 3.14 1.43 9.06
CA GLY A 123 2.39 0.98 10.23
C GLY A 123 3.29 0.91 11.47
N GLN A 124 2.67 0.49 12.55
CA GLN A 124 3.31 0.28 13.84
C GLN A 124 2.76 -0.98 14.48
N TYR A 125 3.59 -1.68 15.25
CA TYR A 125 3.20 -2.79 16.08
C TYR A 125 4.17 -2.90 17.26
N SER A 126 3.85 -3.71 18.26
CA SER A 126 4.72 -3.97 19.41
C SER A 126 4.83 -5.47 19.70
N PHE A 127 5.89 -5.85 20.41
CA PHE A 127 6.10 -7.19 20.95
C PHE A 127 6.83 -7.09 22.28
N ASP A 128 6.74 -8.14 23.11
CA ASP A 128 7.39 -8.18 24.42
C ASP A 128 8.68 -8.99 24.37
N TRP A 129 9.76 -8.45 24.93
CA TRP A 129 11.02 -9.12 25.13
C TRP A 129 11.19 -9.56 26.58
N GLN A 130 11.33 -10.85 26.82
CA GLN A 130 11.52 -11.47 28.12
C GLN A 130 12.74 -12.39 28.09
N PRO A 131 13.98 -11.85 28.15
CA PRO A 131 15.20 -12.62 28.07
C PRO A 131 15.35 -13.58 29.23
N GLY A 132 15.97 -14.74 29.00
CA GLY A 132 16.48 -15.60 30.06
C GLY A 132 17.64 -14.95 30.81
N ALA A 133 17.99 -15.48 32.00
CA ALA A 133 19.03 -14.92 32.84
C ALA A 133 20.43 -14.86 32.18
N ASP A 134 20.69 -15.72 31.23
CA ASP A 134 21.97 -15.83 30.52
C ASP A 134 21.96 -15.14 29.14
N ALA A 135 20.92 -14.37 28.82
CA ALA A 135 20.80 -13.70 27.52
C ALA A 135 21.85 -12.58 27.41
N THR A 136 22.50 -12.53 26.26
CA THR A 136 23.34 -11.37 25.91
C THR A 136 22.41 -10.22 25.50
N LEU A 137 22.54 -9.08 26.19
CA LEU A 137 21.74 -7.90 25.91
C LEU A 137 22.51 -6.95 25.02
N ALA A 138 21.83 -6.40 24.01
CA ALA A 138 22.40 -5.36 23.15
C ALA A 138 22.37 -4.00 23.84
N GLU A 139 23.29 -3.13 23.46
CA GLU A 139 23.25 -1.72 23.82
C GLU A 139 22.40 -0.97 22.81
N GLY A 140 21.42 -0.18 23.29
CA GLY A 140 20.61 0.70 22.44
C GLY A 140 21.37 1.97 22.08
N SER A 141 20.89 2.67 21.05
CA SER A 141 21.41 3.95 20.60
C SER A 141 20.47 5.09 21.00
N GLU A 142 21.02 6.23 21.41
CA GLU A 142 20.23 7.46 21.64
C GLU A 142 19.79 8.11 20.33
N SER A 143 20.48 7.83 19.24
CA SER A 143 20.19 8.33 17.90
C SER A 143 19.58 7.25 17.03
N VAL A 144 18.73 7.63 16.06
CA VAL A 144 18.18 6.71 15.07
C VAL A 144 19.33 6.11 14.25
N PRO A 145 19.53 4.79 14.28
CA PRO A 145 20.56 4.17 13.46
C PRO A 145 20.25 4.31 11.99
N ASP A 146 21.30 4.52 11.20
CA ASP A 146 21.24 4.41 9.75
C ASP A 146 22.37 3.47 9.26
N CYS A 147 22.29 3.00 8.03
CA CYS A 147 23.21 2.03 7.46
C CYS A 147 24.67 2.56 7.33
N ASN A 148 24.89 3.86 7.49
CA ASN A 148 26.20 4.52 7.41
C ASN A 148 26.70 5.05 8.76
N GLY A 149 25.99 4.75 9.85
CA GLY A 149 26.25 5.23 11.21
C GLY A 149 25.03 5.88 11.84
N THR A 150 25.18 6.44 13.04
CA THR A 150 24.08 7.14 13.71
C THR A 150 23.90 8.54 13.13
N VAL A 151 22.68 8.89 12.71
CA VAL A 151 22.33 10.25 12.32
C VAL A 151 22.11 11.07 13.58
N ASP A 152 22.99 12.04 13.83
CA ASP A 152 22.74 13.07 14.85
C ASP A 152 21.50 13.90 14.45
N VAL A 153 20.40 13.65 15.13
CA VAL A 153 19.10 14.34 14.90
C VAL A 153 19.15 15.81 15.33
N SER A 154 20.27 16.27 15.88
CA SER A 154 20.42 17.64 16.40
C SER A 154 20.36 18.75 15.35
N ASN A 155 20.26 18.42 14.04
CA ASN A 155 20.29 19.42 12.97
C ASN A 155 19.16 19.32 11.93
N GLN A 156 18.18 18.47 12.11
CA GLN A 156 16.93 18.58 11.35
C GLN A 156 15.95 19.42 12.13
N SER A 157 16.10 20.75 12.03
CA SER A 157 14.97 21.65 12.26
C SER A 157 13.82 21.14 11.42
N ALA A 158 12.85 20.55 12.08
CA ALA A 158 11.56 20.27 11.50
C ALA A 158 11.03 21.61 10.96
N THR A 159 11.12 21.80 9.67
CA THR A 159 10.27 22.74 8.98
C THR A 159 8.88 22.14 9.13
N THR A 160 8.21 22.51 10.21
CA THR A 160 6.77 22.35 10.34
C THR A 160 6.18 23.15 9.18
N SER A 161 5.92 22.49 8.08
CA SER A 161 4.93 22.93 7.14
C SER A 161 3.61 22.78 7.88
N ASP A 162 3.17 23.89 8.42
CA ASP A 162 1.84 24.14 8.94
C ASP A 162 0.89 23.98 7.75
N GLU A 163 0.51 22.76 7.44
CA GLU A 163 -0.54 22.45 6.49
C GLU A 163 -1.85 22.60 7.25
N SER A 164 -2.25 23.87 7.34
CA SER A 164 -3.60 24.24 7.72
C SER A 164 -4.58 23.41 6.93
N GLU A 165 -5.29 22.55 7.64
CA GLU A 165 -6.51 21.91 7.22
C GLU A 165 -7.53 22.97 6.82
N SER A 166 -7.50 23.40 5.56
CA SER A 166 -8.55 24.18 4.94
C SER A 166 -9.62 23.25 4.43
N ALA A 167 -10.72 23.23 5.18
CA ALA A 167 -11.97 22.61 4.80
C ALA A 167 -12.40 23.00 3.38
N SER A 168 -12.82 21.99 2.62
CA SER A 168 -13.81 22.02 1.54
C SER A 168 -13.70 23.13 0.50
N ALA A 169 -12.87 22.93 -0.49
CA ALA A 169 -13.21 23.31 -1.85
C ALA A 169 -13.24 22.03 -2.69
N ALA A 170 -14.36 21.78 -3.40
CA ALA A 170 -14.53 20.63 -4.27
C ALA A 170 -13.33 20.55 -5.23
N ASP A 171 -12.60 19.46 -5.12
CA ASP A 171 -11.40 19.17 -5.90
C ASP A 171 -11.75 19.25 -7.40
N PRO A 172 -11.15 20.15 -8.19
CA PRO A 172 -11.44 20.28 -9.62
C PRO A 172 -11.11 19.00 -10.40
N ALA A 173 -10.29 18.09 -9.84
CA ALA A 173 -10.02 16.78 -10.40
C ALA A 173 -11.26 15.89 -10.39
N LEU A 174 -12.05 15.88 -9.31
CA LEU A 174 -13.30 15.11 -9.23
C LEU A 174 -14.34 15.58 -10.25
N LEU A 175 -14.40 16.88 -10.55
CA LEU A 175 -15.28 17.43 -11.59
C LEU A 175 -14.85 17.00 -12.99
N GLY A 176 -13.54 16.86 -13.22
CA GLY A 176 -12.99 16.34 -14.47
C GLY A 176 -13.42 14.89 -14.70
N ASP A 177 -13.24 14.02 -13.74
CA ASP A 177 -13.56 12.60 -13.83
C ASP A 177 -15.07 12.35 -13.98
N VAL A 178 -15.91 13.06 -13.26
CA VAL A 178 -17.37 12.99 -13.42
C VAL A 178 -17.83 13.44 -14.79
N LEU A 179 -17.21 14.48 -15.36
CA LEU A 179 -17.50 14.97 -16.72
C LEU A 179 -17.10 13.95 -17.80
N TRP A 180 -15.93 13.29 -17.64
CA TRP A 180 -15.46 12.27 -18.58
C TRP A 180 -16.33 11.02 -18.56
N ILE A 181 -16.65 10.52 -17.37
CA ILE A 181 -17.51 9.33 -17.18
C ILE A 181 -18.93 9.63 -17.63
N GLY A 182 -19.48 10.78 -17.26
CA GLY A 182 -20.80 11.23 -17.69
C GLY A 182 -20.89 11.43 -19.20
N GLY A 183 -19.86 12.04 -19.80
CA GLY A 183 -19.75 12.22 -21.25
C GLY A 183 -19.71 10.91 -22.04
N ALA A 184 -18.93 9.94 -21.55
CA ALA A 184 -18.85 8.61 -22.16
C ALA A 184 -20.19 7.87 -22.11
N LEU A 185 -20.90 7.97 -21.00
CA LEU A 185 -22.22 7.34 -20.83
C LEU A 185 -23.26 7.94 -21.76
N VAL A 186 -23.29 9.27 -21.89
CA VAL A 186 -24.17 9.97 -22.84
C VAL A 186 -23.84 9.59 -24.28
N ALA A 187 -22.57 9.48 -24.65
CA ALA A 187 -22.15 9.07 -25.99
C ALA A 187 -22.62 7.65 -26.33
N VAL A 188 -22.52 6.71 -25.38
CA VAL A 188 -23.01 5.34 -25.55
C VAL A 188 -24.53 5.30 -25.73
N VAL A 189 -25.28 6.03 -24.91
CA VAL A 189 -26.75 6.11 -25.03
C VAL A 189 -27.17 6.75 -26.35
N ALA A 190 -26.49 7.81 -26.79
CA ALA A 190 -26.73 8.45 -28.08
C ALA A 190 -26.44 7.50 -29.25
N ALA A 191 -25.34 6.76 -29.23
CA ALA A 191 -25.00 5.78 -30.25
C ALA A 191 -26.04 4.66 -30.36
N VAL A 192 -26.53 4.14 -29.23
CA VAL A 192 -27.59 3.16 -29.16
C VAL A 192 -28.89 3.74 -29.73
N GLY A 193 -29.25 4.96 -29.36
CA GLY A 193 -30.45 5.66 -29.85
C GLY A 193 -30.42 5.88 -31.35
N VAL A 194 -29.30 6.36 -31.90
CA VAL A 194 -29.10 6.54 -33.35
C VAL A 194 -29.21 5.21 -34.10
N THR A 195 -28.58 4.16 -33.55
CA THR A 195 -28.62 2.82 -34.14
C THR A 195 -30.07 2.28 -34.21
N LEU A 196 -30.83 2.45 -33.13
CA LEU A 196 -32.24 2.04 -33.12
C LEU A 196 -33.11 2.85 -34.06
N LEU A 197 -32.89 4.17 -34.21
CA LEU A 197 -33.59 5.04 -35.13
C LEU A 197 -33.33 4.66 -36.61
N VAL A 198 -32.05 4.39 -36.95
CA VAL A 198 -31.66 3.96 -38.31
C VAL A 198 -32.29 2.61 -38.64
N LEU A 199 -32.28 1.66 -37.67
CA LEU A 199 -32.91 0.35 -37.88
C LEU A 199 -34.44 0.48 -38.07
N ARG A 200 -35.09 1.36 -37.31
CA ARG A 200 -36.53 1.62 -37.43
C ARG A 200 -36.91 2.26 -38.79
N ARG A 201 -36.08 3.19 -39.28
CA ARG A 201 -36.29 3.81 -40.63
C ARG A 201 -36.09 2.85 -41.80
N ARG A 202 -35.30 1.77 -41.61
CA ARG A 202 -35.09 0.75 -42.67
C ARG A 202 -36.20 -0.31 -42.69
N GLN A 203 -37.14 -0.29 -41.76
CA GLN A 203 -38.23 -1.26 -41.66
C GLN A 203 -39.59 -0.69 -42.11
N GLY A 204 -39.69 0.59 -42.38
CA GLY A 204 -40.84 1.25 -43.00
C GLY A 204 -40.54 1.65 -44.43
#